data_41529f0664a71c04a368e160265487c0
#
_entry.id   41529f0664a71c04a368e160265487c0
#
_cell.length_a   1.000
_cell.length_b   1.000
_cell.length_c   1.000
_cell.angle_alpha   90.00
_cell.angle_beta   90.00
_cell.angle_gamma   90.00
#
_symmetry.space_group_name_H-M   'P 1'
#
loop_
_entity.id
_entity.type
_entity.pdbx_description
1 polymer ?
#
loop_
_entity_poly.entity_id
_entity_poly.type
_entity_poly.pdbx_seq_one_letter_code
_entity_poly.pdbx_strand_id
1 'polypeptide(L)'
;MTTESLSVAAYESQAKQFKPEQGLAATNSNDVRLFLYDWFTHFEHAAGVDFYLSHLEDKNMSVTFPGQAPLTSHADFAKWYDNLLAQTLWNFHDVSALQIKRTAPQEFLASFLVNWYGEVKSNSDQLAGWQSRSDSFLYHHKLRQTWTVKVGDRLVIQELVVTGGGAPSPIQ
;
A
#
# COMPACT_ATOMS: atom_id res chain seq x y z
N MET A 1 3.08 6.14 -35.09
CA MET A 1 2.75 5.25 -33.97
C MET A 1 2.04 4.04 -34.55
N THR A 2 2.73 2.90 -34.64
CA THR A 2 2.14 1.64 -35.08
C THR A 2 1.39 1.06 -33.86
N THR A 3 0.06 1.08 -33.90
CA THR A 3 -0.78 0.30 -33.01
C THR A 3 -0.54 -1.17 -33.33
N GLU A 4 0.28 -1.85 -32.52
CA GLU A 4 0.33 -3.31 -32.54
C GLU A 4 -1.06 -3.82 -32.16
N SER A 5 -1.79 -4.36 -33.13
CA SER A 5 -3.02 -5.08 -32.84
C SER A 5 -2.63 -6.41 -32.18
N LEU A 6 -3.04 -6.61 -30.94
CA LEU A 6 -2.90 -7.91 -30.27
C LEU A 6 -3.60 -8.99 -31.13
N SER A 7 -2.96 -10.15 -31.29
CA SER A 7 -3.62 -11.29 -31.91
C SER A 7 -4.83 -11.70 -31.06
N VAL A 8 -5.85 -12.30 -31.68
CA VAL A 8 -7.05 -12.78 -30.97
C VAL A 8 -6.67 -13.68 -29.80
N ALA A 9 -5.70 -14.59 -29.99
CA ALA A 9 -5.22 -15.48 -28.93
C ALA A 9 -4.57 -14.73 -27.77
N ALA A 10 -3.80 -13.65 -28.03
CA ALA A 10 -3.20 -12.82 -27.02
C ALA A 10 -4.28 -12.02 -26.25
N TYR A 11 -5.29 -11.50 -26.95
CA TYR A 11 -6.43 -10.83 -26.35
C TYR A 11 -7.23 -11.78 -25.46
N GLU A 12 -7.55 -13.00 -25.93
CA GLU A 12 -8.26 -14.01 -25.14
C GLU A 12 -7.49 -14.44 -23.88
N SER A 13 -6.15 -14.56 -24.00
CA SER A 13 -5.29 -14.87 -22.86
C SER A 13 -5.30 -13.74 -21.81
N GLN A 14 -5.24 -12.48 -22.25
CA GLN A 14 -5.36 -11.33 -21.36
C GLN A 14 -6.76 -11.22 -20.77
N ALA A 15 -7.80 -11.41 -21.57
CA ALA A 15 -9.18 -11.37 -21.09
C ALA A 15 -9.47 -12.41 -19.99
N LYS A 16 -8.91 -13.62 -20.10
CA LYS A 16 -9.01 -14.65 -19.06
C LYS A 16 -8.39 -14.21 -17.73
N GLN A 17 -7.32 -13.43 -17.78
CA GLN A 17 -6.66 -12.91 -16.58
C GLN A 17 -7.57 -11.94 -15.79
N PHE A 18 -8.42 -11.18 -16.49
CA PHE A 18 -9.26 -10.14 -15.90
C PHE A 18 -10.73 -10.57 -15.73
N LYS A 19 -11.16 -11.64 -16.44
CA LYS A 19 -12.55 -12.11 -16.37
C LYS A 19 -12.86 -12.66 -14.98
N PRO A 20 -13.86 -12.13 -14.27
CA PRO A 20 -14.30 -12.68 -13.00
C PRO A 20 -14.87 -14.09 -13.22
N GLU A 21 -14.52 -15.04 -12.37
CA GLU A 21 -15.04 -16.43 -12.44
C GLU A 21 -16.54 -16.50 -12.15
N GLN A 22 -17.09 -15.54 -11.40
CA GLN A 22 -18.46 -15.53 -10.92
C GLN A 22 -19.37 -14.48 -11.59
N GLY A 23 -18.96 -13.93 -12.75
CA GLY A 23 -19.76 -12.97 -13.52
C GLY A 23 -19.54 -11.50 -13.13
N LEU A 24 -20.44 -10.62 -13.58
CA LEU A 24 -20.26 -9.16 -13.49
C LEU A 24 -20.23 -8.60 -12.06
N ALA A 25 -20.86 -9.27 -11.10
CA ALA A 25 -20.89 -8.85 -9.70
C ALA A 25 -19.67 -9.29 -8.88
N ALA A 26 -18.77 -10.10 -9.47
CA ALA A 26 -17.62 -10.61 -8.75
C ALA A 26 -16.49 -9.57 -8.68
N THR A 27 -15.82 -9.52 -7.54
CA THR A 27 -14.63 -8.69 -7.33
C THR A 27 -13.58 -8.96 -8.41
N ASN A 28 -13.03 -7.91 -8.96
CA ASN A 28 -11.99 -7.95 -9.99
C ASN A 28 -10.78 -7.09 -9.62
N SER A 29 -9.77 -7.06 -10.50
CA SER A 29 -8.54 -6.31 -10.27
C SER A 29 -8.74 -4.79 -10.15
N ASN A 30 -9.81 -4.23 -10.75
CA ASN A 30 -10.09 -2.79 -10.60
C ASN A 30 -10.66 -2.46 -9.22
N ASP A 31 -11.43 -3.37 -8.61
CA ASP A 31 -11.89 -3.19 -7.22
C ASP A 31 -10.70 -3.15 -6.26
N VAL A 32 -9.72 -4.04 -6.46
CA VAL A 32 -8.48 -4.04 -5.68
C VAL A 32 -7.66 -2.77 -5.93
N ARG A 33 -7.64 -2.26 -7.17
CA ARG A 33 -6.97 -0.99 -7.51
C ARG A 33 -7.61 0.20 -6.80
N LEU A 34 -8.94 0.29 -6.84
CA LEU A 34 -9.69 1.34 -6.15
C LEU A 34 -9.45 1.28 -4.64
N PHE A 35 -9.51 0.09 -4.06
CA PHE A 35 -9.21 -0.14 -2.65
C PHE A 35 -7.79 0.32 -2.25
N LEU A 36 -6.79 0.03 -3.09
CA LEU A 36 -5.42 0.45 -2.86
C LEU A 36 -5.28 1.99 -2.86
N TYR A 37 -5.90 2.68 -3.80
CA TYR A 37 -5.88 4.14 -3.83
C TYR A 37 -6.67 4.74 -2.66
N ASP A 38 -7.79 4.13 -2.27
CA ASP A 38 -8.57 4.54 -1.11
C ASP A 38 -7.77 4.43 0.19
N TRP A 39 -7.01 3.33 0.35
CA TRP A 39 -6.09 3.12 1.46
C TRP A 39 -5.08 4.27 1.60
N PHE A 40 -4.42 4.66 0.51
CA PHE A 40 -3.44 5.76 0.54
C PHE A 40 -4.10 7.12 0.74
N THR A 41 -5.25 7.37 0.11
CA THR A 41 -6.02 8.60 0.32
C THR A 41 -6.37 8.79 1.79
N HIS A 42 -6.75 7.73 2.49
CA HIS A 42 -7.00 7.79 3.92
C HIS A 42 -5.74 8.14 4.73
N PHE A 43 -4.57 7.60 4.34
CA PHE A 43 -3.29 7.99 4.96
C PHE A 43 -2.97 9.47 4.76
N GLU A 44 -3.17 10.00 3.57
CA GLU A 44 -2.89 11.38 3.21
C GLU A 44 -3.79 12.37 3.96
N HIS A 45 -5.00 11.95 4.29
CA HIS A 45 -5.97 12.74 5.03
C HIS A 45 -6.01 12.46 6.53
N ALA A 46 -5.04 11.68 7.05
CA ALA A 46 -4.96 11.31 8.47
C ALA A 46 -6.29 10.75 9.02
N ALA A 47 -6.94 9.88 8.25
CA ALA A 47 -8.20 9.27 8.65
C ALA A 47 -8.04 8.45 9.93
N GLY A 48 -9.15 8.22 10.63
CA GLY A 48 -9.15 7.40 11.85
C GLY A 48 -8.70 5.97 11.57
N VAL A 49 -8.06 5.34 12.56
CA VAL A 49 -7.51 3.98 12.46
C VAL A 49 -8.55 2.91 12.13
N ASP A 50 -9.82 3.13 12.47
CA ASP A 50 -10.92 2.19 12.25
C ASP A 50 -11.09 1.79 10.79
N PHE A 51 -10.83 2.70 9.85
CA PHE A 51 -10.83 2.38 8.43
C PHE A 51 -9.84 1.24 8.16
N TYR A 52 -8.60 1.38 8.61
CA TYR A 52 -7.55 0.38 8.38
C TYR A 52 -7.82 -0.93 9.07
N LEU A 53 -8.22 -0.89 10.36
CA LEU A 53 -8.53 -2.09 11.12
C LEU A 53 -9.67 -2.88 10.48
N SER A 54 -10.66 -2.19 9.91
CA SER A 54 -11.75 -2.87 9.18
C SER A 54 -11.29 -3.55 7.88
N HIS A 55 -10.12 -3.20 7.34
CA HIS A 55 -9.54 -3.73 6.10
C HIS A 55 -8.24 -4.52 6.33
N LEU A 56 -7.90 -4.81 7.57
CA LEU A 56 -6.84 -5.76 7.93
C LEU A 56 -7.48 -7.05 8.46
N GLU A 57 -6.90 -8.19 8.13
CA GLU A 57 -7.40 -9.47 8.61
C GLU A 57 -7.23 -9.59 10.13
N ASP A 58 -8.25 -10.08 10.84
CA ASP A 58 -8.23 -10.21 12.32
C ASP A 58 -7.21 -11.25 12.79
N LYS A 59 -7.13 -12.34 12.03
CA LYS A 59 -6.26 -13.49 12.36
C LYS A 59 -5.23 -13.66 11.25
N ASN A 60 -4.00 -13.86 11.57
CA ASN A 60 -2.93 -14.07 10.61
C ASN A 60 -2.56 -12.84 9.76
N MET A 61 -2.90 -11.62 10.20
CA MET A 61 -2.40 -10.43 9.54
C MET A 61 -0.88 -10.30 9.73
N SER A 62 -0.21 -9.77 8.73
CA SER A 62 1.21 -9.39 8.81
C SER A 62 1.44 -8.11 8.03
N VAL A 63 1.89 -7.06 8.70
CA VAL A 63 2.31 -5.80 8.07
C VAL A 63 3.78 -5.57 8.41
N THR A 64 4.62 -5.58 7.39
CA THR A 64 6.07 -5.48 7.55
C THR A 64 6.60 -4.19 6.92
N PHE A 65 7.33 -3.40 7.70
CA PHE A 65 8.05 -2.22 7.25
C PHE A 65 9.57 -2.46 7.33
N PRO A 66 10.38 -1.76 6.50
CA PRO A 66 11.84 -1.89 6.54
C PRO A 66 12.40 -1.60 7.93
N GLY A 67 13.21 -2.52 8.45
CA GLY A 67 13.91 -2.35 9.73
C GLY A 67 13.05 -2.48 10.98
N GLN A 68 11.80 -2.88 10.85
CA GLN A 68 10.87 -3.08 11.97
C GLN A 68 10.43 -4.54 12.09
N ALA A 69 10.04 -4.94 13.30
CA ALA A 69 9.36 -6.22 13.50
C ALA A 69 7.96 -6.17 12.83
N PRO A 70 7.48 -7.29 12.27
CA PRO A 70 6.14 -7.33 11.71
C PRO A 70 5.05 -6.98 12.72
N LEU A 71 4.07 -6.19 12.30
CA LEU A 71 2.84 -5.94 13.05
C LEU A 71 1.90 -7.11 12.77
N THR A 72 1.49 -7.82 13.81
CA THR A 72 0.73 -9.07 13.67
C THR A 72 -0.65 -9.02 14.34
N SER A 73 -1.02 -7.85 14.87
CA SER A 73 -2.33 -7.62 15.47
C SER A 73 -2.88 -6.22 15.15
N HIS A 74 -4.19 -6.06 15.22
CA HIS A 74 -4.84 -4.75 15.11
C HIS A 74 -4.30 -3.75 16.13
N ALA A 75 -3.99 -4.21 17.35
CA ALA A 75 -3.43 -3.35 18.40
C ALA A 75 -2.03 -2.84 18.04
N ASP A 76 -1.17 -3.69 17.46
CA ASP A 76 0.16 -3.29 17.01
C ASP A 76 0.05 -2.26 15.87
N PHE A 77 -0.86 -2.50 14.90
CA PHE A 77 -1.09 -1.58 13.80
C PHE A 77 -1.63 -0.23 14.31
N ALA A 78 -2.61 -0.23 15.22
CA ALA A 78 -3.17 0.99 15.77
C ALA A 78 -2.09 1.83 16.47
N LYS A 79 -1.28 1.20 17.31
CA LYS A 79 -0.17 1.88 17.99
C LYS A 79 0.85 2.45 16.99
N TRP A 80 1.20 1.69 15.96
CA TRP A 80 2.10 2.14 14.92
C TRP A 80 1.51 3.34 14.16
N TYR A 81 0.22 3.29 13.80
CA TYR A 81 -0.46 4.34 13.08
C TYR A 81 -0.56 5.64 13.89
N ASP A 82 -0.89 5.54 15.17
CA ASP A 82 -0.93 6.69 16.08
C ASP A 82 0.46 7.37 16.18
N ASN A 83 1.52 6.59 16.29
CA ASN A 83 2.89 7.10 16.28
C ASN A 83 3.25 7.78 14.95
N LEU A 84 2.84 7.19 13.83
CA LEU A 84 3.05 7.78 12.50
C LEU A 84 2.36 9.14 12.39
N LEU A 85 1.08 9.23 12.76
CA LEU A 85 0.32 10.49 12.71
C LEU A 85 0.89 11.55 13.66
N ALA A 86 1.36 11.15 14.84
CA ALA A 86 1.97 12.08 15.79
C ALA A 86 3.24 12.75 15.24
N GLN A 87 3.93 12.11 14.31
CA GLN A 87 5.22 12.55 13.74
C GLN A 87 5.08 13.17 12.34
N THR A 88 4.07 12.81 11.58
CA THR A 88 3.87 13.25 10.19
C THR A 88 3.04 14.53 10.15
N LEU A 89 3.50 15.56 9.44
CA LEU A 89 2.75 16.79 9.22
C LEU A 89 1.88 16.71 7.98
N TRP A 90 2.38 16.12 6.91
CA TRP A 90 1.65 15.73 5.72
C TRP A 90 2.38 14.61 4.99
N ASN A 91 1.71 13.89 4.11
CA ASN A 91 2.30 12.89 3.24
C ASN A 91 1.52 12.72 1.94
N PHE A 92 2.16 12.13 0.95
CA PHE A 92 1.59 11.80 -0.35
C PHE A 92 2.23 10.53 -0.91
N HIS A 93 1.40 9.69 -1.54
CA HIS A 93 1.82 8.41 -2.10
C HIS A 93 1.60 8.40 -3.62
N ASP A 94 2.67 8.56 -4.38
CA ASP A 94 2.62 8.41 -5.85
C ASP A 94 2.84 6.95 -6.22
N VAL A 95 1.76 6.27 -6.59
CA VAL A 95 1.75 4.85 -6.93
C VAL A 95 2.06 4.64 -8.39
N SER A 96 3.01 3.76 -8.68
CA SER A 96 3.42 3.41 -10.05
C SER A 96 3.72 1.91 -10.19
N ALA A 97 3.87 1.44 -11.44
CA ALA A 97 4.16 0.04 -11.77
C ALA A 97 3.22 -0.98 -11.09
N LEU A 98 1.95 -0.60 -10.91
CA LEU A 98 0.96 -1.43 -10.25
C LEU A 98 0.59 -2.65 -11.10
N GLN A 99 0.80 -3.81 -10.53
CA GLN A 99 0.39 -5.11 -11.06
C GLN A 99 -0.51 -5.79 -10.05
N ILE A 100 -1.68 -6.25 -10.51
CA ILE A 100 -2.64 -6.98 -9.68
C ILE A 100 -2.93 -8.29 -10.38
N LYS A 101 -2.69 -9.40 -9.68
CA LYS A 101 -2.89 -10.75 -10.18
C LYS A 101 -3.81 -11.51 -9.23
N ARG A 102 -4.83 -12.18 -9.78
CA ARG A 102 -5.62 -13.15 -9.02
C ARG A 102 -4.77 -14.40 -8.79
N THR A 103 -4.61 -14.80 -7.55
CA THR A 103 -3.82 -15.99 -7.13
C THR A 103 -4.72 -17.16 -6.73
N ALA A 104 -5.95 -16.85 -6.25
CA ALA A 104 -6.98 -17.83 -5.96
C ALA A 104 -8.38 -17.19 -6.17
N PRO A 105 -9.48 -17.95 -6.15
CA PRO A 105 -10.84 -17.41 -6.37
C PRO A 105 -11.19 -16.19 -5.53
N GLN A 106 -10.69 -16.16 -4.29
CA GLN A 106 -10.94 -15.08 -3.32
C GLN A 106 -9.63 -14.40 -2.86
N GLU A 107 -8.62 -14.35 -3.74
CA GLU A 107 -7.32 -13.78 -3.38
C GLU A 107 -6.67 -13.06 -4.55
N PHE A 108 -6.09 -11.91 -4.27
CA PHE A 108 -5.26 -11.16 -5.20
C PHE A 108 -3.90 -10.84 -4.57
N LEU A 109 -2.89 -10.85 -5.42
CA LEU A 109 -1.58 -10.30 -5.13
C LEU A 109 -1.41 -8.97 -5.88
N ALA A 110 -1.22 -7.89 -5.14
CA ALA A 110 -0.87 -6.59 -5.69
C ALA A 110 0.60 -6.29 -5.44
N SER A 111 1.34 -5.86 -6.46
CA SER A 111 2.73 -5.44 -6.36
C SER A 111 2.93 -4.11 -7.08
N PHE A 112 3.60 -3.15 -6.45
CA PHE A 112 3.73 -1.80 -6.96
C PHE A 112 4.91 -1.04 -6.35
N LEU A 113 5.23 0.10 -6.95
CA LEU A 113 6.17 1.08 -6.42
C LEU A 113 5.40 2.27 -5.85
N VAL A 114 5.89 2.80 -4.74
CA VAL A 114 5.40 4.03 -4.12
C VAL A 114 6.56 5.01 -4.02
N ASN A 115 6.40 6.18 -4.59
CA ASN A 115 7.19 7.33 -4.19
C ASN A 115 6.45 8.02 -3.06
N TRP A 116 6.92 7.85 -1.85
CA TRP A 116 6.40 8.53 -0.68
C TRP A 116 7.07 9.90 -0.54
N TYR A 117 6.27 10.92 -0.43
CA TYR A 117 6.70 12.29 -0.11
C TYR A 117 6.06 12.67 1.21
N GLY A 118 6.79 13.34 2.08
CA GLY A 118 6.20 13.76 3.35
C GLY A 118 7.05 14.73 4.13
N GLU A 119 6.41 15.39 5.05
CA GLU A 119 7.05 16.25 6.04
C GLU A 119 6.85 15.67 7.42
N VAL A 120 7.93 15.47 8.15
CA VAL A 120 7.91 14.89 9.49
C VAL A 120 8.56 15.86 10.48
N LYS A 121 8.14 15.79 11.75
CA LYS A 121 8.71 16.58 12.83
C LYS A 121 10.18 16.22 13.07
N SER A 122 10.98 17.19 13.44
CA SER A 122 12.43 17.01 13.64
C SER A 122 12.82 16.07 14.78
N ASN A 123 11.91 15.83 15.73
CA ASN A 123 12.07 14.88 16.84
C ASN A 123 11.49 13.49 16.56
N SER A 124 11.18 13.22 15.29
CA SER A 124 10.64 11.92 14.88
C SER A 124 11.67 10.81 15.08
N ASP A 125 11.24 9.70 15.70
CA ASP A 125 12.06 8.49 15.84
C ASP A 125 12.45 7.86 14.49
N GLN A 126 11.71 8.19 13.43
CA GLN A 126 12.04 7.80 12.05
C GLN A 126 13.34 8.44 11.54
N LEU A 127 13.82 9.49 12.22
CA LEU A 127 14.95 10.30 11.85
C LEU A 127 16.14 10.14 12.80
N ALA A 128 16.15 9.09 13.61
CA ALA A 128 17.25 8.84 14.55
C ALA A 128 18.61 8.91 13.83
N GLY A 129 19.43 9.89 14.20
CA GLY A 129 20.73 10.14 13.60
C GLY A 129 20.81 11.31 12.60
N TRP A 130 19.70 11.99 12.28
CA TRP A 130 19.68 13.18 11.41
C TRP A 130 19.68 14.46 12.25
N GLN A 131 20.60 15.36 11.96
CA GLN A 131 20.63 16.70 12.59
C GLN A 131 19.85 17.68 11.72
N SER A 132 18.80 18.29 12.27
CA SER A 132 18.00 19.32 11.63
C SER A 132 18.39 20.73 12.07
N ARG A 133 18.20 21.66 11.14
CA ARG A 133 18.21 23.11 11.44
C ARG A 133 16.80 23.72 11.50
N SER A 134 15.77 22.91 11.29
CA SER A 134 14.34 23.29 11.29
C SER A 134 13.51 22.35 12.16
N ASP A 135 12.29 22.74 12.48
CA ASP A 135 11.36 21.95 13.29
C ASP A 135 10.69 20.81 12.48
N SER A 136 10.97 20.73 11.19
CA SER A 136 10.45 19.70 10.29
C SER A 136 11.41 19.38 9.14
N PHE A 137 11.17 18.24 8.46
CA PHE A 137 11.95 17.81 7.30
C PHE A 137 11.05 17.33 6.18
N LEU A 138 11.41 17.71 4.96
CA LEU A 138 10.83 17.17 3.73
C LEU A 138 11.60 15.92 3.28
N TYR A 139 10.90 14.85 3.01
CA TYR A 139 11.47 13.58 2.57
C TYR A 139 10.85 13.05 1.31
N HIS A 140 11.66 12.31 0.58
CA HIS A 140 11.24 11.42 -0.48
C HIS A 140 11.80 10.02 -0.21
N HIS A 141 10.94 9.01 -0.28
CA HIS A 141 11.33 7.62 -0.10
C HIS A 141 10.69 6.74 -1.18
N LYS A 142 11.51 6.01 -1.91
CA LYS A 142 11.05 5.05 -2.91
C LYS A 142 10.89 3.68 -2.28
N LEU A 143 9.67 3.19 -2.26
CA LEU A 143 9.29 1.94 -1.62
C LEU A 143 8.69 0.97 -2.66
N ARG A 144 8.94 -0.32 -2.46
CA ARG A 144 8.19 -1.38 -3.13
C ARG A 144 7.21 -1.96 -2.13
N GLN A 145 5.97 -2.17 -2.55
CA GLN A 145 4.98 -2.84 -1.72
C GLN A 145 4.42 -4.07 -2.42
N THR A 146 4.11 -5.08 -1.61
CA THR A 146 3.41 -6.28 -2.04
C THR A 146 2.31 -6.57 -1.03
N TRP A 147 1.07 -6.71 -1.52
CA TRP A 147 -0.11 -6.96 -0.69
C TRP A 147 -0.79 -8.26 -1.11
N THR A 148 -1.10 -9.11 -0.15
CA THR A 148 -2.03 -10.23 -0.31
C THR A 148 -3.40 -9.75 0.15
N VAL A 149 -4.35 -9.64 -0.79
CA VAL A 149 -5.70 -9.12 -0.56
C VAL A 149 -6.70 -10.26 -0.66
N LYS A 150 -7.48 -10.47 0.39
CA LYS A 150 -8.58 -11.45 0.45
C LYS A 150 -9.90 -10.79 0.09
N VAL A 151 -10.75 -11.56 -0.55
CA VAL A 151 -12.11 -11.17 -0.93
C VAL A 151 -13.11 -11.89 -0.02
N GLY A 152 -13.82 -11.12 0.78
CA GLY A 152 -14.93 -11.58 1.60
C GLY A 152 -16.13 -10.64 1.40
N ASP A 153 -16.81 -10.27 2.47
CA ASP A 153 -17.85 -9.24 2.44
C ASP A 153 -17.27 -7.87 2.06
N ARG A 154 -15.98 -7.71 2.26
CA ARG A 154 -15.16 -6.59 1.84
C ARG A 154 -13.75 -7.08 1.46
N LEU A 155 -12.95 -6.21 0.85
CA LEU A 155 -11.53 -6.47 0.65
C LEU A 155 -10.77 -6.27 1.97
N VAL A 156 -9.93 -7.25 2.33
CA VAL A 156 -9.07 -7.18 3.50
C VAL A 156 -7.63 -7.55 3.12
N ILE A 157 -6.66 -6.87 3.73
CA ILE A 157 -5.24 -7.18 3.57
C ILE A 157 -4.88 -8.24 4.62
N GLN A 158 -4.41 -9.38 4.17
CA GLN A 158 -3.83 -10.41 5.02
C GLN A 158 -2.34 -10.14 5.25
N GLU A 159 -1.62 -9.82 4.19
CA GLU A 159 -0.20 -9.53 4.26
C GLU A 159 0.12 -8.25 3.49
N LEU A 160 0.90 -7.37 4.10
CA LEU A 160 1.44 -6.16 3.50
C LEU A 160 2.94 -6.13 3.78
N VAL A 161 3.73 -6.17 2.74
CA VAL A 161 5.20 -6.11 2.84
C VAL A 161 5.69 -4.85 2.15
N VAL A 162 6.34 -3.99 2.92
CA VAL A 162 7.04 -2.81 2.41
C VAL A 162 8.53 -3.10 2.40
N THR A 163 9.14 -2.97 1.23
CA THR A 163 10.59 -3.02 1.08
C THR A 163 11.07 -1.71 0.47
N GLY A 164 12.21 -1.24 0.87
CA GLY A 164 12.74 0.01 0.35
C GLY A 164 14.23 0.03 0.33
N GLY A 165 14.76 0.82 -0.58
CA GLY A 165 16.18 1.05 -0.71
C GLY A 165 16.64 2.21 0.16
N GLY A 166 17.28 1.91 1.29
CA GLY A 166 18.00 2.90 2.06
C GLY A 166 17.16 3.87 2.90
N ALA A 167 17.84 4.80 3.55
CA ALA A 167 17.21 5.86 4.32
C ALA A 167 16.44 6.85 3.41
N PRO A 168 15.37 7.48 3.91
CA PRO A 168 14.70 8.56 3.21
C PRO A 168 15.70 9.65 2.80
N SER A 169 15.56 10.18 1.61
CA SER A 169 16.40 11.28 1.13
C SER A 169 15.71 12.60 1.41
N PRO A 170 16.37 13.58 2.05
CA PRO A 170 15.82 14.91 2.19
C PRO A 170 15.64 15.56 0.81
N ILE A 171 14.55 16.26 0.62
CA ILE A 171 14.31 17.11 -0.55
C ILE A 171 15.04 18.42 -0.29
N GLN A 172 16.00 18.74 -1.16
CA GLN A 172 16.75 20.01 -1.13
C GLN A 172 15.96 21.14 -1.75
#